data_bc551fc9876b200b0dddf0f956659ad0
#
_entry.id   bc551fc9876b200b0dddf0f956659ad0
#
_cell.length_a   1.000
_cell.length_b   1.000
_cell.length_c   1.000
_cell.angle_alpha   90.00
_cell.angle_beta   90.00
_cell.angle_gamma   90.00
#
_symmetry.space_group_name_H-M   'P 1'
#
loop_
_entity.id
_entity.type
_entity.pdbx_description
1 polymer ?
#
loop_
_entity_poly.entity_id
_entity_poly.type
_entity_poly.pdbx_seq_one_letter_code
_entity_poly.pdbx_strand_id
1 'polypeptide(L)'
;FPRYPALAPAVAFWTDVFGRQSEHTSVVHVARTPQIVLARLHFDAGLPAAQRREQERAALSQMQQRLERLHDDLVAGASLDAESKALLARFGTTANPQMVKAAATDLRTQRGVRERTAHAMEVSGHFLPMMEATFERHALPVALTRLPFIESSFNLEAYSKVGAAGLWQFMPATARHYMRLDEAVDDRRDPWMATDGAARHLADDYALLKDWPLAITAYNHGRNGIRRGLEKTGGKNLLDLIERYDNPRFGSASRNFYA
;
A
#
# COMPACT_ATOMS: atom_id res chain seq x y z
N PHE A 1 -3.80 0.65 -18.22
CA PHE A 1 -3.22 -0.36 -17.32
C PHE A 1 -4.20 -1.52 -17.15
N PRO A 2 -3.70 -2.79 -17.11
CA PRO A 2 -4.58 -3.93 -16.95
C PRO A 2 -5.26 -3.93 -15.58
N ARG A 3 -6.55 -4.25 -15.56
CA ARG A 3 -7.30 -4.48 -14.33
C ARG A 3 -7.32 -5.99 -14.07
N TYR A 4 -6.61 -6.43 -13.04
CA TYR A 4 -6.63 -7.84 -12.64
C TYR A 4 -7.87 -8.14 -11.78
N PRO A 5 -8.77 -9.04 -12.20
CA PRO A 5 -9.93 -9.42 -11.37
C PRO A 5 -9.53 -9.92 -9.97
N ALA A 6 -8.40 -10.61 -9.87
CA ALA A 6 -7.86 -11.10 -8.60
C ALA A 6 -7.52 -9.97 -7.61
N LEU A 7 -7.22 -8.76 -8.07
CA LEU A 7 -6.93 -7.61 -7.23
C LEU A 7 -8.17 -6.76 -6.89
N ALA A 8 -9.33 -7.02 -7.53
CA ALA A 8 -10.53 -6.22 -7.31
C ALA A 8 -10.94 -6.10 -5.82
N PRO A 9 -10.86 -7.16 -4.99
CA PRO A 9 -11.14 -7.04 -3.56
C PRO A 9 -10.15 -6.12 -2.82
N ALA A 10 -8.87 -6.15 -3.16
CA ALA A 10 -7.86 -5.27 -2.59
C ALA A 10 -8.08 -3.81 -3.03
N VAL A 11 -8.41 -3.59 -4.31
CA VAL A 11 -8.80 -2.26 -4.83
C VAL A 11 -10.00 -1.71 -4.06
N ALA A 12 -11.03 -2.51 -3.82
CA ALA A 12 -12.21 -2.11 -3.05
C ALA A 12 -11.83 -1.71 -1.60
N PHE A 13 -10.95 -2.47 -0.95
CA PHE A 13 -10.44 -2.16 0.37
C PHE A 13 -9.70 -0.81 0.39
N TRP A 14 -8.77 -0.59 -0.54
CA TRP A 14 -8.03 0.67 -0.60
C TRP A 14 -8.91 1.86 -0.99
N THR A 15 -9.89 1.66 -1.88
CA THR A 15 -10.90 2.68 -2.19
C THR A 15 -11.68 3.08 -0.94
N ASP A 16 -12.02 2.12 -0.07
CA ASP A 16 -12.68 2.40 1.21
C ASP A 16 -11.76 3.19 2.15
N VAL A 17 -10.49 2.79 2.29
CA VAL A 17 -9.49 3.46 3.16
C VAL A 17 -9.24 4.91 2.71
N PHE A 18 -9.07 5.14 1.40
CA PHE A 18 -8.77 6.48 0.86
C PHE A 18 -10.00 7.38 0.77
N GLY A 19 -11.17 6.80 0.44
CA GLY A 19 -12.36 7.60 0.11
C GLY A 19 -13.40 7.70 1.23
N ARG A 20 -13.45 6.73 2.16
CA ARG A 20 -14.54 6.64 3.14
C ARG A 20 -14.07 6.63 4.59
N GLN A 21 -12.95 5.97 4.90
CA GLN A 21 -12.50 5.83 6.27
C GLN A 21 -11.83 7.13 6.74
N SER A 22 -12.40 7.71 7.82
CA SER A 22 -11.83 8.89 8.47
C SER A 22 -10.47 8.59 9.11
N GLU A 23 -9.65 9.62 9.30
CA GLU A 23 -8.40 9.51 10.05
C GLU A 23 -8.60 9.15 11.54
N HIS A 24 -9.84 9.19 12.03
CA HIS A 24 -10.24 8.73 13.35
C HIS A 24 -10.69 7.26 13.36
N THR A 25 -10.48 6.54 12.27
CA THR A 25 -10.79 5.12 12.15
C THR A 25 -9.54 4.34 11.78
N SER A 26 -9.30 3.22 12.46
CA SER A 26 -8.32 2.21 12.04
C SER A 26 -9.02 0.89 11.75
N VAL A 27 -8.69 0.29 10.62
CA VAL A 27 -9.24 -0.99 10.17
C VAL A 27 -8.26 -2.10 10.53
N VAL A 28 -8.70 -3.10 11.30
CA VAL A 28 -7.94 -4.33 11.56
C VAL A 28 -8.21 -5.30 10.43
N HIS A 29 -7.17 -5.72 9.73
CA HIS A 29 -7.30 -6.58 8.56
C HIS A 29 -6.12 -7.55 8.42
N VAL A 30 -6.24 -8.52 7.52
CA VAL A 30 -5.14 -9.43 7.15
C VAL A 30 -4.23 -8.73 6.13
N ALA A 31 -2.93 -8.65 6.40
CA ALA A 31 -2.01 -7.83 5.61
C ALA A 31 -1.84 -8.31 4.15
N ARG A 32 -1.82 -9.62 3.92
CA ARG A 32 -1.71 -10.22 2.56
C ARG A 32 -3.03 -10.21 1.79
N THR A 33 -4.16 -10.18 2.49
CA THR A 33 -5.52 -10.17 1.94
C THR A 33 -6.32 -9.04 2.59
N PRO A 34 -6.05 -7.78 2.25
CA PRO A 34 -6.54 -6.61 2.99
C PRO A 34 -8.08 -6.52 3.02
N GLN A 35 -8.76 -7.12 2.05
CA GLN A 35 -10.22 -7.21 2.03
C GLN A 35 -10.82 -8.04 3.17
N ILE A 36 -10.03 -8.88 3.86
CA ILE A 36 -10.46 -9.58 5.08
C ILE A 36 -10.35 -8.60 6.25
N VAL A 37 -11.42 -7.82 6.41
CA VAL A 37 -11.57 -6.83 7.48
C VAL A 37 -12.20 -7.51 8.70
N LEU A 38 -11.50 -7.51 9.83
CA LEU A 38 -11.86 -8.21 11.05
C LEU A 38 -12.52 -7.28 12.08
N ALA A 39 -12.07 -6.02 12.16
CA ALA A 39 -12.64 -5.02 13.06
C ALA A 39 -12.40 -3.59 12.53
N ARG A 40 -13.17 -2.64 13.08
CA ARG A 40 -12.93 -1.20 12.93
C ARG A 40 -12.85 -0.57 14.31
N LEU A 41 -11.81 0.21 14.53
CA LEU A 41 -11.58 0.99 15.75
C LEU A 41 -11.91 2.44 15.45
N HIS A 42 -12.74 3.05 16.29
CA HIS A 42 -13.08 4.46 16.20
C HIS A 42 -12.43 5.20 17.36
N PHE A 43 -11.81 6.33 17.07
CA PHE A 43 -11.09 7.13 18.04
C PHE A 43 -11.67 8.53 18.12
N ASP A 44 -11.67 9.10 19.31
CA ASP A 44 -12.02 10.50 19.52
C ASP A 44 -11.02 11.42 18.81
N ALA A 45 -11.49 12.55 18.28
CA ALA A 45 -10.70 13.51 17.53
C ALA A 45 -9.48 14.04 18.29
N GLY A 46 -9.57 14.15 19.61
CA GLY A 46 -8.50 14.61 20.48
C GLY A 46 -7.56 13.53 21.01
N LEU A 47 -7.75 12.25 20.63
CA LEU A 47 -6.96 11.16 21.19
C LEU A 47 -5.48 11.28 20.80
N PRO A 48 -4.54 11.34 21.78
CA PRO A 48 -3.11 11.40 21.48
C PRO A 48 -2.63 10.20 20.64
N ALA A 49 -1.72 10.47 19.71
CA ALA A 49 -1.21 9.43 18.79
C ALA A 49 -0.56 8.24 19.52
N ALA A 50 0.01 8.45 20.71
CA ALA A 50 0.58 7.37 21.51
C ALA A 50 -0.51 6.44 22.06
N GLN A 51 -1.59 6.99 22.61
CA GLN A 51 -2.72 6.23 23.15
C GLN A 51 -3.45 5.47 22.01
N ARG A 52 -3.64 6.11 20.85
CA ARG A 52 -4.20 5.42 19.68
C ARG A 52 -3.35 4.22 19.27
N ARG A 53 -2.03 4.35 19.17
CA ARG A 53 -1.13 3.23 18.87
C ARG A 53 -1.19 2.11 19.91
N GLU A 54 -1.42 2.47 21.17
CA GLU A 54 -1.61 1.49 22.24
C GLU A 54 -2.92 0.71 22.05
N GLN A 55 -4.03 1.40 21.78
CA GLN A 55 -5.33 0.76 21.51
C GLN A 55 -5.27 -0.11 20.24
N GLU A 56 -4.59 0.34 19.18
CA GLU A 56 -4.36 -0.46 17.97
C GLU A 56 -3.58 -1.74 18.27
N ARG A 57 -2.51 -1.67 19.07
CA ARG A 57 -1.73 -2.85 19.49
C ARG A 57 -2.56 -3.81 20.35
N ALA A 58 -3.34 -3.29 21.29
CA ALA A 58 -4.23 -4.10 22.11
C ALA A 58 -5.28 -4.83 21.25
N ALA A 59 -5.89 -4.14 20.29
CA ALA A 59 -6.85 -4.72 19.36
C ALA A 59 -6.24 -5.82 18.46
N LEU A 60 -5.00 -5.62 17.98
CA LEU A 60 -4.28 -6.66 17.23
C LEU A 60 -4.03 -7.89 18.08
N SER A 61 -3.55 -7.73 19.33
CA SER A 61 -3.30 -8.85 20.25
C SER A 61 -4.58 -9.61 20.57
N GLN A 62 -5.68 -8.90 20.87
CA GLN A 62 -6.98 -9.53 21.12
C GLN A 62 -7.50 -10.28 19.89
N MET A 63 -7.38 -9.68 18.71
CA MET A 63 -7.82 -10.33 17.46
C MET A 63 -7.00 -11.56 17.16
N GLN A 64 -5.68 -11.52 17.36
CA GLN A 64 -4.82 -12.68 17.24
C GLN A 64 -5.28 -13.83 18.11
N GLN A 65 -5.50 -13.59 19.42
CA GLN A 65 -5.98 -14.60 20.36
C GLN A 65 -7.35 -15.17 19.96
N ARG A 66 -8.24 -14.33 19.42
CA ARG A 66 -9.55 -14.78 18.92
C ARG A 66 -9.42 -15.69 17.71
N LEU A 67 -8.53 -15.37 16.79
CA LEU A 67 -8.27 -16.20 15.60
C LEU A 67 -7.58 -17.51 15.97
N GLU A 68 -6.67 -17.51 16.93
CA GLU A 68 -6.03 -18.72 17.45
C GLU A 68 -7.07 -19.66 18.07
N ARG A 69 -7.96 -19.16 18.95
CA ARG A 69 -9.07 -19.94 19.51
C ARG A 69 -10.00 -20.47 18.42
N LEU A 70 -10.40 -19.61 17.47
CA LEU A 70 -11.25 -20.03 16.35
C LEU A 70 -10.59 -21.15 15.53
N HIS A 71 -9.28 -21.06 15.28
CA HIS A 71 -8.53 -22.13 14.61
C HIS A 71 -8.63 -23.45 15.38
N ASP A 72 -8.39 -23.42 16.71
CA ASP A 72 -8.40 -24.61 17.55
C ASP A 72 -9.79 -25.25 17.61
N ASP A 73 -10.84 -24.44 17.73
CA ASP A 73 -12.24 -24.89 17.69
C ASP A 73 -12.58 -25.56 16.35
N LEU A 74 -12.15 -24.97 15.23
CA LEU A 74 -12.35 -25.53 13.89
C LEU A 74 -11.63 -26.88 13.71
N VAL A 75 -10.41 -27.00 14.21
CA VAL A 75 -9.62 -28.25 14.16
C VAL A 75 -10.25 -29.33 15.03
N ALA A 76 -10.77 -28.96 16.21
CA ALA A 76 -11.45 -29.86 17.10
C ALA A 76 -12.87 -30.27 16.67
N GLY A 77 -13.42 -29.63 15.63
CA GLY A 77 -14.82 -29.80 15.21
C GLY A 77 -15.83 -29.30 16.24
N ALA A 78 -15.43 -28.33 17.08
CA ALA A 78 -16.25 -27.79 18.14
C ALA A 78 -17.42 -26.97 17.60
N SER A 79 -18.50 -26.89 18.34
CA SER A 79 -19.63 -26.01 18.02
C SER A 79 -19.22 -24.56 18.25
N LEU A 80 -19.23 -23.76 17.19
CA LEU A 80 -18.90 -22.34 17.28
C LEU A 80 -20.06 -21.53 17.86
N ASP A 81 -19.74 -20.57 18.72
CA ASP A 81 -20.69 -19.56 19.18
C ASP A 81 -21.00 -18.53 18.07
N ALA A 82 -21.91 -17.61 18.34
CA ALA A 82 -22.34 -16.60 17.37
C ALA A 82 -21.20 -15.65 16.95
N GLU A 83 -20.32 -15.31 17.88
CA GLU A 83 -19.19 -14.42 17.64
C GLU A 83 -18.12 -15.09 16.77
N SER A 84 -17.78 -16.32 17.05
CA SER A 84 -16.84 -17.15 16.26
C SER A 84 -17.38 -17.41 14.85
N LYS A 85 -18.69 -17.67 14.70
CA LYS A 85 -19.34 -17.79 13.39
C LYS A 85 -19.26 -16.50 12.58
N ALA A 86 -19.54 -15.35 13.22
CA ALA A 86 -19.45 -14.04 12.57
C ALA A 86 -18.00 -13.70 12.16
N LEU A 87 -17.00 -14.07 12.97
CA LEU A 87 -15.59 -13.92 12.66
C LEU A 87 -15.18 -14.81 11.47
N LEU A 88 -15.56 -16.08 11.49
CA LEU A 88 -15.30 -17.04 10.40
C LEU A 88 -15.91 -16.56 9.07
N ALA A 89 -17.11 -15.98 9.10
CA ALA A 89 -17.79 -15.47 7.92
C ALA A 89 -16.99 -14.35 7.20
N ARG A 90 -16.09 -13.64 7.90
CA ARG A 90 -15.20 -12.63 7.29
C ARG A 90 -14.20 -13.22 6.28
N PHE A 91 -13.92 -14.51 6.38
CA PHE A 91 -13.03 -15.24 5.48
C PHE A 91 -13.74 -15.74 4.20
N GLY A 92 -15.06 -15.58 4.12
CA GLY A 92 -15.87 -16.03 2.99
C GLY A 92 -16.25 -17.51 3.05
N THR A 93 -16.85 -18.01 1.98
CA THR A 93 -17.41 -19.37 1.91
C THR A 93 -16.36 -20.48 1.85
N THR A 94 -15.12 -20.15 1.48
CA THR A 94 -13.99 -21.08 1.40
C THR A 94 -13.12 -21.07 2.67
N ALA A 95 -13.61 -20.45 3.75
CA ALA A 95 -12.92 -20.37 5.02
C ALA A 95 -12.54 -21.78 5.54
N ASN A 96 -11.30 -21.92 6.00
CA ASN A 96 -10.78 -23.16 6.56
C ASN A 96 -9.80 -22.86 7.72
N PRO A 97 -9.46 -23.85 8.56
CA PRO A 97 -8.57 -23.64 9.71
C PRO A 97 -7.21 -23.03 9.34
N GLN A 98 -6.63 -23.45 8.21
CA GLN A 98 -5.32 -22.97 7.76
C GLN A 98 -5.35 -21.48 7.41
N MET A 99 -6.41 -20.99 6.78
CA MET A 99 -6.58 -19.57 6.49
C MET A 99 -6.70 -18.74 7.77
N VAL A 100 -7.46 -19.24 8.76
CA VAL A 100 -7.61 -18.56 10.06
C VAL A 100 -6.28 -18.50 10.80
N LYS A 101 -5.52 -19.60 10.83
CA LYS A 101 -4.18 -19.67 11.42
C LYS A 101 -3.20 -18.71 10.77
N ALA A 102 -3.17 -18.69 9.44
CA ALA A 102 -2.32 -17.78 8.69
C ALA A 102 -2.67 -16.30 8.98
N ALA A 103 -3.96 -15.98 9.07
CA ALA A 103 -4.42 -14.63 9.39
C ALA A 103 -3.99 -14.18 10.79
N ALA A 104 -3.97 -15.07 11.79
CA ALA A 104 -3.57 -14.76 13.16
C ALA A 104 -2.13 -14.19 13.24
N THR A 105 -1.26 -14.59 12.33
CA THR A 105 0.14 -14.14 12.26
C THR A 105 0.38 -13.02 11.25
N ASP A 106 -0.65 -12.61 10.50
CA ASP A 106 -0.55 -11.61 9.42
C ASP A 106 -1.51 -10.42 9.63
N LEU A 107 -1.78 -10.07 10.89
CA LEU A 107 -2.65 -8.96 11.25
C LEU A 107 -1.97 -7.60 11.09
N ARG A 108 -2.75 -6.62 10.66
CA ARG A 108 -2.33 -5.23 10.55
C ARG A 108 -3.47 -4.27 10.84
N THR A 109 -3.13 -3.07 11.32
CA THR A 109 -4.04 -1.92 11.31
C THR A 109 -3.74 -1.02 10.13
N GLN A 110 -4.79 -0.55 9.46
CA GLN A 110 -4.71 0.50 8.45
C GLN A 110 -5.60 1.67 8.87
N ARG A 111 -4.98 2.83 9.04
CA ARG A 111 -5.69 4.06 9.35
C ARG A 111 -6.39 4.60 8.09
N GLY A 112 -7.61 5.10 8.25
CA GLY A 112 -8.30 5.85 7.21
C GLY A 112 -7.58 7.15 6.88
N VAL A 113 -7.70 7.62 5.65
CA VAL A 113 -7.03 8.82 5.15
C VAL A 113 -7.95 9.70 4.30
N ARG A 114 -9.27 9.56 4.45
CA ARG A 114 -10.27 10.29 3.67
C ARG A 114 -10.03 11.80 3.66
N GLU A 115 -9.81 12.41 4.81
CA GLU A 115 -9.58 13.85 4.94
C GLU A 115 -8.31 14.29 4.22
N ARG A 116 -7.27 13.47 4.35
CA ARG A 116 -6.00 13.70 3.67
C ARG A 116 -6.13 13.53 2.15
N THR A 117 -6.92 12.56 1.70
CA THR A 117 -7.24 12.36 0.28
C THR A 117 -8.03 13.54 -0.29
N ALA A 118 -9.03 14.04 0.42
CA ALA A 118 -9.80 15.21 0.01
C ALA A 118 -8.89 16.44 -0.16
N HIS A 119 -8.04 16.72 0.82
CA HIS A 119 -7.07 17.82 0.72
C HIS A 119 -6.07 17.59 -0.45
N ALA A 120 -5.60 16.37 -0.64
CA ALA A 120 -4.73 16.03 -1.77
C ALA A 120 -5.40 16.30 -3.13
N MET A 121 -6.70 16.07 -3.25
CA MET A 121 -7.47 16.38 -4.48
C MET A 121 -7.50 17.87 -4.76
N GLU A 122 -7.67 18.72 -3.74
CA GLU A 122 -7.61 20.17 -3.88
C GLU A 122 -6.22 20.64 -4.34
N VAL A 123 -5.18 20.22 -3.63
CA VAL A 123 -3.78 20.60 -3.91
C VAL A 123 -3.36 20.09 -5.30
N SER A 124 -3.75 18.89 -5.67
CA SER A 124 -3.34 18.27 -6.93
C SER A 124 -3.75 19.07 -8.16
N GLY A 125 -4.87 19.81 -8.09
CA GLY A 125 -5.34 20.67 -9.19
C GLY A 125 -4.31 21.70 -9.64
N HIS A 126 -3.43 22.15 -8.75
CA HIS A 126 -2.36 23.10 -9.08
C HIS A 126 -1.18 22.47 -9.83
N PHE A 127 -0.95 21.18 -9.67
CA PHE A 127 0.24 20.49 -10.19
C PHE A 127 -0.06 19.55 -11.36
N LEU A 128 -1.22 18.92 -11.39
CA LEU A 128 -1.55 17.92 -12.41
C LEU A 128 -1.38 18.40 -13.85
N PRO A 129 -1.80 19.62 -14.25
CA PRO A 129 -1.58 20.06 -15.63
C PRO A 129 -0.11 20.04 -16.07
N MET A 130 0.79 20.50 -15.20
CA MET A 130 2.23 20.47 -15.43
C MET A 130 2.79 19.06 -15.45
N MET A 131 2.34 18.23 -14.50
CA MET A 131 2.78 16.84 -14.36
C MET A 131 2.37 16.01 -15.59
N GLU A 132 1.13 16.15 -16.03
CA GLU A 132 0.60 15.49 -17.24
C GLU A 132 1.37 15.90 -18.49
N ALA A 133 1.56 17.21 -18.71
CA ALA A 133 2.36 17.70 -19.81
C ALA A 133 3.82 17.18 -19.78
N THR A 134 4.39 16.99 -18.57
CA THR A 134 5.73 16.41 -18.43
C THR A 134 5.74 14.95 -18.83
N PHE A 135 4.76 14.15 -18.37
CA PHE A 135 4.66 12.74 -18.71
C PHE A 135 4.37 12.52 -20.20
N GLU A 136 3.56 13.37 -20.83
CA GLU A 136 3.32 13.35 -22.27
C GLU A 136 4.62 13.60 -23.07
N ARG A 137 5.46 14.58 -22.67
CA ARG A 137 6.77 14.82 -23.31
C ARG A 137 7.69 13.60 -23.23
N HIS A 138 7.57 12.78 -22.18
CA HIS A 138 8.30 11.52 -22.03
C HIS A 138 7.59 10.33 -22.68
N ALA A 139 6.48 10.52 -23.40
CA ALA A 139 5.64 9.48 -23.99
C ALA A 139 5.16 8.44 -22.96
N LEU A 140 4.84 8.89 -21.75
CA LEU A 140 4.36 8.05 -20.63
C LEU A 140 2.87 8.23 -20.40
N PRO A 141 2.18 7.18 -19.92
CA PRO A 141 0.77 7.29 -19.55
C PRO A 141 0.54 8.34 -18.46
N VAL A 142 -0.28 9.34 -18.72
CA VAL A 142 -0.59 10.45 -17.79
C VAL A 142 -1.19 9.97 -16.47
N ALA A 143 -1.85 8.80 -16.44
CA ALA A 143 -2.38 8.22 -15.21
C ALA A 143 -1.31 7.96 -14.12
N LEU A 144 -0.04 7.83 -14.49
CA LEU A 144 1.08 7.68 -13.56
C LEU A 144 1.29 8.93 -12.69
N THR A 145 0.84 10.10 -13.13
CA THR A 145 0.90 11.34 -12.32
C THR A 145 0.02 11.31 -11.10
N ARG A 146 -0.75 10.24 -10.89
CA ARG A 146 -1.57 10.00 -9.68
C ARG A 146 -0.80 9.30 -8.55
N LEU A 147 0.42 8.81 -8.79
CA LEU A 147 1.25 8.18 -7.74
C LEU A 147 1.47 9.08 -6.50
N PRO A 148 1.63 10.40 -6.60
CA PRO A 148 1.73 11.28 -5.43
C PRO A 148 0.54 11.24 -4.45
N PHE A 149 -0.66 10.81 -4.88
CA PHE A 149 -1.77 10.57 -3.95
C PHE A 149 -1.41 9.48 -2.91
N ILE A 150 -0.69 8.45 -3.35
CA ILE A 150 -0.29 7.32 -2.51
C ILE A 150 1.02 7.65 -1.78
N GLU A 151 1.97 8.30 -2.45
CA GLU A 151 3.32 8.56 -1.93
C GLU A 151 3.33 9.63 -0.84
N SER A 152 2.69 10.77 -1.08
CA SER A 152 2.76 11.92 -0.18
C SER A 152 1.40 12.53 0.17
N SER A 153 0.31 12.09 -0.44
CA SER A 153 -0.98 12.79 -0.45
C SER A 153 -0.82 14.23 -0.98
N PHE A 154 -0.05 14.42 -2.04
CA PHE A 154 0.32 15.72 -2.62
C PHE A 154 0.92 16.72 -1.62
N ASN A 155 1.57 16.25 -0.56
CA ASN A 155 2.29 17.09 0.38
C ASN A 155 3.71 17.36 -0.13
N LEU A 156 3.99 18.62 -0.52
CA LEU A 156 5.30 19.06 -0.99
C LEU A 156 6.38 18.96 0.07
N GLU A 157 5.98 19.14 1.34
CA GLU A 157 6.88 19.12 2.51
C GLU A 157 7.10 17.71 3.08
N ALA A 158 6.52 16.69 2.42
CA ALA A 158 6.60 15.33 2.94
C ALA A 158 8.06 14.87 3.06
N TYR A 159 8.41 14.41 4.26
CA TYR A 159 9.72 13.85 4.56
C TYR A 159 9.55 12.60 5.44
N SER A 160 10.00 11.46 4.95
CA SER A 160 9.85 10.20 5.66
C SER A 160 11.00 9.98 6.66
N LYS A 161 10.77 9.12 7.66
CA LYS A 161 11.80 8.73 8.64
C LYS A 161 13.04 8.07 8.01
N VAL A 162 12.90 7.54 6.80
CA VAL A 162 13.97 6.89 6.04
C VAL A 162 14.57 7.78 4.96
N GLY A 163 14.17 9.07 4.93
CA GLY A 163 14.78 10.08 4.07
C GLY A 163 14.15 10.25 2.68
N ALA A 164 12.98 9.64 2.41
CA ALA A 164 12.22 9.97 1.19
C ALA A 164 11.63 11.38 1.31
N ALA A 165 11.62 12.18 0.23
CA ALA A 165 11.19 13.57 0.27
C ALA A 165 10.35 14.01 -0.93
N GLY A 166 9.49 15.02 -0.70
CA GLY A 166 8.67 15.71 -1.69
C GLY A 166 7.47 14.93 -2.20
N LEU A 167 6.80 15.46 -3.22
CA LEU A 167 5.59 14.88 -3.81
C LEU A 167 5.76 13.40 -4.20
N TRP A 168 6.88 13.07 -4.82
CA TRP A 168 7.20 11.78 -5.39
C TRP A 168 7.94 10.83 -4.45
N GLN A 169 8.22 11.25 -3.21
CA GLN A 169 8.91 10.48 -2.17
C GLN A 169 10.20 9.79 -2.64
N PHE A 170 11.01 10.53 -3.40
CA PHE A 170 12.31 10.00 -3.82
C PHE A 170 13.26 9.74 -2.65
N MET A 171 13.79 8.52 -2.60
CA MET A 171 14.93 8.20 -1.75
C MET A 171 16.20 8.90 -2.26
N PRO A 172 17.13 9.33 -1.37
CA PRO A 172 18.34 10.05 -1.79
C PRO A 172 19.16 9.33 -2.84
N ALA A 173 19.33 8.01 -2.70
CA ALA A 173 20.10 7.21 -3.65
C ALA A 173 19.48 7.21 -5.04
N THR A 174 18.15 7.09 -5.14
CA THR A 174 17.42 7.12 -6.41
C THR A 174 17.43 8.53 -6.99
N ALA A 175 17.20 9.56 -6.18
CA ALA A 175 17.16 10.95 -6.64
C ALA A 175 18.43 11.37 -7.37
N ARG A 176 19.62 11.01 -6.86
CA ARG A 176 20.91 11.37 -7.48
C ARG A 176 21.09 10.86 -8.91
N HIS A 177 20.30 9.90 -9.35
CA HIS A 177 20.32 9.43 -10.75
C HIS A 177 19.48 10.29 -11.69
N TYR A 178 18.50 11.04 -11.15
CA TYR A 178 17.49 11.73 -11.95
C TYR A 178 17.45 13.24 -11.73
N MET A 179 18.01 13.74 -10.62
CA MET A 179 17.95 15.14 -10.24
C MET A 179 19.13 15.53 -9.37
N ARG A 180 19.32 16.82 -9.16
CA ARG A 180 20.35 17.34 -8.29
C ARG A 180 19.98 17.12 -6.82
N LEU A 181 20.92 16.55 -6.09
CA LEU A 181 20.82 16.37 -4.64
C LEU A 181 22.20 16.50 -4.04
N ASP A 182 22.51 17.68 -3.51
CA ASP A 182 23.75 18.01 -2.84
C ASP A 182 23.47 18.83 -1.55
N GLU A 183 24.50 19.42 -0.95
CA GLU A 183 24.36 20.20 0.28
C GLU A 183 23.59 21.52 0.08
N ALA A 184 23.54 22.07 -1.14
CA ALA A 184 22.91 23.33 -1.45
C ALA A 184 21.51 23.18 -2.09
N VAL A 185 21.25 22.03 -2.76
CA VAL A 185 20.03 21.82 -3.54
C VAL A 185 19.43 20.44 -3.29
N ASP A 186 18.13 20.42 -3.04
CA ASP A 186 17.33 19.18 -2.95
C ASP A 186 16.15 19.28 -3.91
N ASP A 187 16.36 18.90 -5.17
CA ASP A 187 15.35 18.91 -6.23
C ASP A 187 14.17 17.97 -5.99
N ARG A 188 14.26 17.07 -5.02
CA ARG A 188 13.11 16.21 -4.64
C ARG A 188 11.93 17.02 -4.10
N ARG A 189 12.21 18.25 -3.60
CA ARG A 189 11.23 19.19 -3.06
C ARG A 189 10.70 20.15 -4.12
N ASP A 190 11.34 20.24 -5.26
CA ASP A 190 10.85 20.99 -6.40
C ASP A 190 9.84 20.15 -7.21
N PRO A 191 8.57 20.54 -7.33
CA PRO A 191 7.55 19.74 -8.01
C PRO A 191 7.86 19.47 -9.48
N TRP A 192 8.51 20.41 -10.17
CA TRP A 192 8.87 20.30 -11.60
C TRP A 192 10.03 19.32 -11.80
N MET A 193 11.13 19.54 -11.05
CA MET A 193 12.31 18.68 -11.13
C MET A 193 12.01 17.26 -10.68
N ALA A 194 11.25 17.11 -9.58
CA ALA A 194 10.85 15.80 -9.08
C ALA A 194 9.90 15.07 -10.05
N THR A 195 9.01 15.80 -10.76
CA THR A 195 8.12 15.20 -11.77
C THR A 195 8.89 14.73 -13.00
N ASP A 196 9.84 15.50 -13.50
CA ASP A 196 10.72 15.05 -14.59
C ASP A 196 11.54 13.84 -14.18
N GLY A 197 12.11 13.88 -12.97
CA GLY A 197 12.83 12.76 -12.40
C GLY A 197 11.97 11.49 -12.28
N ALA A 198 10.71 11.63 -11.86
CA ALA A 198 9.77 10.51 -11.74
C ALA A 198 9.40 9.92 -13.11
N ALA A 199 9.20 10.78 -14.12
CA ALA A 199 8.94 10.33 -15.48
C ALA A 199 10.10 9.48 -16.01
N ARG A 200 11.35 9.95 -15.88
CA ARG A 200 12.55 9.20 -16.29
C ARG A 200 12.72 7.89 -15.48
N HIS A 201 12.48 7.93 -14.18
CA HIS A 201 12.55 6.74 -13.33
C HIS A 201 11.56 5.68 -13.77
N LEU A 202 10.29 6.03 -13.97
CA LEU A 202 9.24 5.12 -14.43
C LEU A 202 9.48 4.60 -15.85
N ALA A 203 10.04 5.45 -16.74
CA ALA A 203 10.47 5.03 -18.08
C ALA A 203 11.55 3.92 -18.00
N ASP A 204 12.54 4.10 -17.14
CA ASP A 204 13.60 3.10 -16.92
C ASP A 204 13.06 1.80 -16.31
N ASP A 205 12.12 1.91 -15.35
CA ASP A 205 11.48 0.74 -14.76
C ASP A 205 10.69 -0.05 -15.80
N TYR A 206 9.94 0.66 -16.65
CA TYR A 206 9.21 0.04 -17.76
C TYR A 206 10.15 -0.52 -18.83
N ALA A 207 11.22 0.18 -19.17
CA ALA A 207 12.20 -0.28 -20.14
C ALA A 207 12.84 -1.62 -19.72
N LEU A 208 13.06 -1.81 -18.41
CA LEU A 208 13.62 -3.05 -17.84
C LEU A 208 12.57 -4.16 -17.72
N LEU A 209 11.38 -3.85 -17.22
CA LEU A 209 10.38 -4.85 -16.81
C LEU A 209 9.35 -5.16 -17.91
N LYS A 210 9.18 -4.27 -18.89
CA LYS A 210 8.26 -4.38 -20.04
C LYS A 210 6.78 -4.60 -19.66
N ASP A 211 6.42 -4.33 -18.41
CA ASP A 211 5.09 -4.52 -17.85
C ASP A 211 4.78 -3.39 -16.87
N TRP A 212 3.68 -2.66 -17.07
CA TRP A 212 3.33 -1.52 -16.22
C TRP A 212 2.99 -1.89 -14.78
N PRO A 213 2.20 -2.93 -14.51
CA PRO A 213 1.99 -3.40 -13.15
C PRO A 213 3.28 -3.67 -12.38
N LEU A 214 4.26 -4.29 -13.03
CA LEU A 214 5.58 -4.54 -12.45
C LEU A 214 6.38 -3.23 -12.28
N ALA A 215 6.36 -2.33 -13.27
CA ALA A 215 7.07 -1.04 -13.21
C ALA A 215 6.51 -0.12 -12.12
N ILE A 216 5.19 -0.04 -11.99
CA ILE A 216 4.52 0.70 -10.92
C ILE A 216 4.89 0.12 -9.55
N THR A 217 4.85 -1.21 -9.41
CA THR A 217 5.26 -1.87 -8.17
C THR A 217 6.75 -1.69 -7.87
N ALA A 218 7.59 -1.60 -8.91
CA ALA A 218 9.02 -1.36 -8.80
C ALA A 218 9.34 0.05 -8.26
N TYR A 219 8.49 1.04 -8.50
CA TYR A 219 8.62 2.36 -7.91
C TYR A 219 8.70 2.30 -6.37
N ASN A 220 7.88 1.46 -5.76
CA ASN A 220 7.89 1.23 -4.31
C ASN A 220 8.97 0.22 -3.86
N HIS A 221 9.09 -0.91 -4.56
CA HIS A 221 9.94 -2.04 -4.13
C HIS A 221 11.37 -1.98 -4.64
N GLY A 222 11.59 -1.20 -5.69
CA GLY A 222 12.84 -1.16 -6.45
C GLY A 222 12.90 -2.23 -7.55
N ARG A 223 13.28 -1.79 -8.77
CA ARG A 223 13.33 -2.62 -10.00
C ARG A 223 14.14 -3.91 -9.85
N ASN A 224 15.28 -3.83 -9.15
CA ASN A 224 16.13 -4.99 -8.91
C ASN A 224 15.49 -6.02 -7.96
N GLY A 225 14.64 -5.54 -7.03
CA GLY A 225 13.87 -6.42 -6.15
C GLY A 225 12.80 -7.20 -6.92
N ILE A 226 12.06 -6.50 -7.79
CA ILE A 226 11.06 -7.11 -8.68
C ILE A 226 11.71 -8.14 -9.61
N ARG A 227 12.81 -7.79 -10.28
CA ARG A 227 13.53 -8.72 -11.17
C ARG A 227 13.96 -9.99 -10.44
N ARG A 228 14.63 -9.87 -9.28
CA ARG A 228 15.00 -11.04 -8.46
C ARG A 228 13.80 -11.87 -8.02
N GLY A 229 12.66 -11.22 -7.75
CA GLY A 229 11.43 -11.91 -7.41
C GLY A 229 10.93 -12.78 -8.56
N LEU A 230 10.89 -12.23 -9.79
CA LEU A 230 10.51 -12.95 -10.99
C LEU A 230 11.45 -14.13 -11.26
N GLU A 231 12.77 -13.89 -11.19
CA GLU A 231 13.79 -14.94 -11.36
C GLU A 231 13.61 -16.08 -10.34
N LYS A 232 13.42 -15.75 -9.06
CA LYS A 232 13.27 -16.72 -7.97
C LYS A 232 11.99 -17.55 -8.07
N THR A 233 10.90 -16.94 -8.53
CA THR A 233 9.59 -17.59 -8.59
C THR A 233 9.27 -18.24 -9.93
N GLY A 234 10.05 -17.94 -10.97
CA GLY A 234 9.70 -18.24 -12.36
C GLY A 234 8.45 -17.48 -12.82
N GLY A 235 8.07 -16.42 -12.10
CA GLY A 235 6.90 -15.61 -12.39
C GLY A 235 7.10 -14.73 -13.62
N LYS A 236 6.00 -14.36 -14.28
CA LYS A 236 6.02 -13.53 -15.49
C LYS A 236 5.30 -12.19 -15.34
N ASN A 237 4.51 -12.03 -14.29
CA ASN A 237 3.68 -10.86 -14.04
C ASN A 237 3.56 -10.56 -12.54
N LEU A 238 2.86 -9.48 -12.21
CA LEU A 238 2.66 -9.04 -10.83
C LEU A 238 1.89 -10.05 -9.97
N LEU A 239 0.90 -10.74 -10.54
CA LEU A 239 0.11 -11.73 -9.77
C LEU A 239 0.97 -12.91 -9.34
N ASP A 240 1.87 -13.39 -10.21
CA ASP A 240 2.83 -14.44 -9.85
C ASP A 240 3.72 -14.03 -8.68
N LEU A 241 4.15 -12.75 -8.64
CA LEU A 241 4.95 -12.22 -7.52
C LEU A 241 4.12 -12.14 -6.24
N ILE A 242 2.89 -11.61 -6.32
CA ILE A 242 2.00 -11.50 -5.15
C ILE A 242 1.73 -12.89 -4.57
N GLU A 243 1.55 -13.90 -5.40
CA GLU A 243 1.24 -15.26 -4.97
C GLU A 243 2.47 -16.00 -4.41
N ARG A 244 3.61 -15.94 -5.13
CA ARG A 244 4.73 -16.88 -4.93
C ARG A 244 5.98 -16.26 -4.31
N TYR A 245 6.13 -14.91 -4.36
CA TYR A 245 7.34 -14.28 -3.87
C TYR A 245 7.28 -14.06 -2.35
N ASP A 246 7.78 -15.05 -1.61
CA ASP A 246 7.95 -14.94 -0.18
C ASP A 246 9.30 -14.27 0.14
N ASN A 247 9.23 -12.99 0.49
CA ASN A 247 10.37 -12.17 0.86
C ASN A 247 9.89 -11.08 1.85
N PRO A 248 10.51 -10.94 3.03
CA PRO A 248 10.12 -9.94 4.01
C PRO A 248 10.09 -8.49 3.48
N ARG A 249 10.94 -8.17 2.49
CA ARG A 249 10.97 -6.84 1.86
C ARG A 249 9.83 -6.65 0.85
N PHE A 250 9.30 -7.73 0.26
CA PHE A 250 8.10 -7.69 -0.56
C PHE A 250 6.86 -7.88 0.31
N GLY A 251 6.70 -6.96 1.27
CA GLY A 251 5.64 -6.97 2.26
C GLY A 251 4.31 -6.39 1.75
N SER A 252 3.40 -6.10 2.69
CA SER A 252 2.05 -5.60 2.40
C SER A 252 2.04 -4.36 1.49
N ALA A 253 2.94 -3.40 1.69
CA ALA A 253 3.01 -2.20 0.85
C ALA A 253 3.25 -2.55 -0.62
N SER A 254 4.31 -3.32 -0.92
CA SER A 254 4.66 -3.69 -2.30
C SER A 254 3.61 -4.60 -2.95
N ARG A 255 3.01 -5.53 -2.19
CA ARG A 255 1.95 -6.42 -2.68
C ARG A 255 0.68 -5.69 -3.10
N ASN A 256 0.39 -4.56 -2.45
CA ASN A 256 -0.83 -3.78 -2.65
C ASN A 256 -0.59 -2.48 -3.42
N PHE A 257 0.63 -2.18 -3.83
CA PHE A 257 0.97 -0.87 -4.40
C PHE A 257 0.27 -0.59 -5.73
N TYR A 258 -0.01 -1.62 -6.50
CA TYR A 258 -0.73 -1.52 -7.78
C TYR A 258 -2.26 -1.58 -7.60
N ALA A 259 -2.77 -2.09 -6.47
CA ALA A 259 -4.19 -2.17 -6.18
C ALA A 259 -4.72 -0.83 -5.65
#